data_e2f0cbc2feda6475000270c4a14e2a17
#
_entry.id   e2f0cbc2feda6475000270c4a14e2a17
#
_cell.length_a   1.000
_cell.length_b   1.000
_cell.length_c   1.000
_cell.angle_alpha   90.00
_cell.angle_beta   90.00
_cell.angle_gamma   90.00
#
_symmetry.space_group_name_H-M   'P 1'
#
loop_
_entity.id
_entity.type
_entity.pdbx_description
1 polymer ?
#
loop_
_entity_poly.entity_id
_entity_poly.type
_entity_poly.pdbx_seq_one_letter_code
_entity_poly.pdbx_strand_id
1 'polypeptide(L)'
;MIPKHYILILFFVVNWPIWSQHTITIDASLDDSSHTLYVQQHVLFENTTGTSLDTLYFHDWANSFSTKKSPLGVRFEDNYVSTFHFEKDTKRGNTTLKTVLDDTGNILVCNRGSEVDILYVLLPEPLKDGTSVGINFRYTLKVAQDTYTRYGVDKDGNYKLRYWYVSPAVYDQKWRLYSNKNSNDLYQRATRFNITLDLPQEFQVNTELDII
;
A
#
# COMPACT_ATOMS: atom_id res chain seq x y z
N MET A 1 65.42 21.90 -10.08
CA MET A 1 64.41 21.97 -8.99
C MET A 1 63.05 22.19 -9.61
N ILE A 2 62.23 21.17 -9.72
CA ILE A 2 60.89 21.23 -10.35
C ILE A 2 59.86 21.42 -9.23
N PRO A 3 58.99 22.44 -9.27
CA PRO A 3 58.01 22.64 -8.22
C PRO A 3 56.90 21.58 -8.35
N LYS A 4 56.65 20.83 -7.28
CA LYS A 4 55.51 19.90 -7.18
C LYS A 4 54.23 20.70 -6.96
N HIS A 5 53.38 20.75 -7.99
CA HIS A 5 52.04 21.30 -7.86
C HIS A 5 51.11 20.21 -7.28
N TYR A 6 50.63 20.45 -6.07
CA TYR A 6 49.59 19.63 -5.47
C TYR A 6 48.24 20.11 -5.97
N ILE A 7 47.51 19.29 -6.76
CA ILE A 7 46.11 19.54 -7.12
C ILE A 7 45.26 19.01 -5.97
N LEU A 8 44.68 19.94 -5.20
CA LEU A 8 43.69 19.60 -4.18
C LEU A 8 42.33 19.43 -4.87
N ILE A 9 41.92 18.18 -5.08
CA ILE A 9 40.57 17.87 -5.60
C ILE A 9 39.61 17.90 -4.41
N LEU A 10 38.84 18.97 -4.31
CA LEU A 10 37.76 19.11 -3.31
C LEU A 10 36.54 18.32 -3.82
N PHE A 11 36.29 17.14 -3.23
CA PHE A 11 35.06 16.40 -3.48
C PHE A 11 33.89 17.10 -2.75
N PHE A 12 33.09 17.85 -3.48
CA PHE A 12 31.80 18.32 -2.99
C PHE A 12 30.84 17.14 -2.97
N VAL A 13 30.65 16.55 -1.79
CA VAL A 13 29.56 15.61 -1.56
C VAL A 13 28.27 16.42 -1.49
N VAL A 14 27.59 16.54 -2.63
CA VAL A 14 26.22 17.10 -2.67
C VAL A 14 25.31 16.07 -2.05
N ASN A 15 24.98 16.24 -0.77
CA ASN A 15 23.88 15.51 -0.15
C ASN A 15 22.58 15.97 -0.79
N TRP A 16 22.13 15.26 -1.80
CA TRP A 16 20.77 15.45 -2.29
C TRP A 16 19.82 14.81 -1.29
N PRO A 17 18.91 15.58 -0.68
CA PRO A 17 17.90 14.96 0.16
C PRO A 17 17.12 13.98 -0.69
N ILE A 18 17.10 12.70 -0.28
CA ILE A 18 16.21 11.71 -0.86
C ILE A 18 14.81 12.10 -0.36
N TRP A 19 14.11 12.92 -1.12
CA TRP A 19 12.73 13.26 -0.82
C TRP A 19 11.90 12.01 -1.02
N SER A 20 11.25 11.58 0.04
CA SER A 20 10.19 10.58 -0.04
C SER A 20 9.10 11.13 -0.96
N GLN A 21 8.71 10.35 -1.97
CA GLN A 21 7.76 10.82 -2.98
C GLN A 21 6.32 10.85 -2.46
N HIS A 22 6.02 10.10 -1.40
CA HIS A 22 4.70 10.04 -0.77
C HIS A 22 4.85 9.90 0.73
N THR A 23 3.84 10.38 1.46
CA THR A 23 3.72 10.10 2.89
C THR A 23 2.42 9.35 3.14
N ILE A 24 2.49 8.27 3.89
CA ILE A 24 1.34 7.47 4.29
C ILE A 24 1.25 7.50 5.81
N THR A 25 0.16 8.03 6.32
CA THR A 25 -0.18 8.00 7.75
C THR A 25 -1.36 7.07 7.96
N ILE A 26 -1.22 6.13 8.89
CA ILE A 26 -2.23 5.11 9.17
C ILE A 26 -2.54 5.09 10.66
N ASP A 27 -3.82 5.16 10.99
CA ASP A 27 -4.36 4.83 12.30
C ASP A 27 -5.25 3.60 12.14
N ALA A 28 -4.89 2.51 12.81
CA ALA A 28 -5.62 1.25 12.69
C ALA A 28 -5.85 0.60 14.04
N SER A 29 -7.07 0.07 14.25
CA SER A 29 -7.41 -0.74 15.42
C SER A 29 -7.77 -2.16 15.00
N LEU A 30 -7.33 -3.15 15.79
CA LEU A 30 -7.57 -4.57 15.56
C LEU A 30 -8.74 -5.08 16.39
N ASP A 31 -9.76 -5.63 15.73
CA ASP A 31 -10.72 -6.54 16.33
C ASP A 31 -10.24 -7.98 16.07
N ASP A 32 -9.60 -8.56 17.08
CA ASP A 32 -9.05 -9.92 16.99
C ASP A 32 -10.15 -10.98 16.84
N SER A 33 -11.33 -10.74 17.44
CA SER A 33 -12.44 -11.71 17.39
C SER A 33 -12.97 -11.94 15.96
N SER A 34 -12.91 -10.93 15.11
CA SER A 34 -13.32 -10.97 13.71
C SER A 34 -12.16 -10.97 12.72
N HIS A 35 -10.92 -10.88 13.20
CA HIS A 35 -9.70 -10.68 12.42
C HIS A 35 -9.82 -9.48 11.48
N THR A 36 -10.32 -8.36 11.99
CA THR A 36 -10.62 -7.16 11.20
C THR A 36 -9.85 -5.96 11.71
N LEU A 37 -9.17 -5.26 10.80
CA LEU A 37 -8.59 -3.95 11.06
C LEU A 37 -9.57 -2.86 10.59
N TYR A 38 -9.84 -1.90 11.47
CA TYR A 38 -10.52 -0.65 11.14
C TYR A 38 -9.46 0.40 10.87
N VAL A 39 -9.43 0.92 9.63
CA VAL A 39 -8.31 1.71 9.15
C VAL A 39 -8.77 3.10 8.74
N GLN A 40 -8.06 4.11 9.24
CA GLN A 40 -8.05 5.47 8.73
C GLN A 40 -6.65 5.72 8.15
N GLN A 41 -6.59 6.03 6.88
CA GLN A 41 -5.32 6.19 6.18
C GLN A 41 -5.34 7.50 5.40
N HIS A 42 -4.34 8.33 5.63
CA HIS A 42 -4.07 9.52 4.83
C HIS A 42 -2.87 9.27 3.92
N VAL A 43 -3.01 9.59 2.65
CA VAL A 43 -1.95 9.53 1.65
C VAL A 43 -1.71 10.93 1.12
N LEU A 44 -0.55 11.51 1.43
CA LEU A 44 -0.08 12.70 0.75
C LEU A 44 0.66 12.25 -0.53
N PHE A 45 0.00 12.44 -1.66
CA PHE A 45 0.56 12.10 -2.96
C PHE A 45 1.24 13.32 -3.57
N GLU A 46 2.53 13.21 -3.88
CA GLU A 46 3.29 14.23 -4.58
C GLU A 46 3.41 13.87 -6.06
N ASN A 47 2.97 14.77 -6.93
CA ASN A 47 3.12 14.59 -8.37
C ASN A 47 4.48 15.11 -8.83
N THR A 48 5.38 14.20 -9.15
CA THR A 48 6.72 14.48 -9.72
C THR A 48 6.90 13.77 -11.07
N THR A 49 5.80 13.63 -11.82
CA THR A 49 5.76 12.81 -13.04
C THR A 49 6.10 13.58 -14.32
N GLY A 50 6.24 14.92 -14.21
CA GLY A 50 6.43 15.80 -15.36
C GLY A 50 5.14 16.06 -16.16
N THR A 51 3.98 15.56 -15.67
CA THR A 51 2.69 15.73 -16.33
C THR A 51 1.57 15.98 -15.31
N SER A 52 0.44 16.50 -15.79
CA SER A 52 -0.74 16.68 -14.96
C SER A 52 -1.53 15.38 -14.85
N LEU A 53 -2.03 15.05 -13.66
CA LEU A 53 -2.75 13.82 -13.37
C LEU A 53 -4.20 14.14 -12.96
N ASP A 54 -5.18 13.62 -13.67
CA ASP A 54 -6.61 13.71 -13.34
C ASP A 54 -7.12 12.51 -12.54
N THR A 55 -6.35 11.42 -12.58
CA THR A 55 -6.68 10.15 -11.92
C THR A 55 -5.46 9.60 -11.22
N LEU A 56 -5.61 9.22 -9.96
CA LEU A 56 -4.58 8.53 -9.21
C LEU A 56 -4.95 7.06 -9.02
N TYR A 57 -3.97 6.19 -9.16
CA TYR A 57 -4.15 4.75 -9.00
C TYR A 57 -3.45 4.26 -7.74
N PHE A 58 -4.07 3.24 -7.13
CA PHE A 58 -3.58 2.63 -5.89
C PHE A 58 -3.67 1.12 -5.97
N HIS A 59 -2.77 0.45 -5.27
CA HIS A 59 -2.82 -0.97 -5.01
C HIS A 59 -3.50 -1.22 -3.66
N ASP A 60 -4.43 -2.16 -3.65
CA ASP A 60 -5.10 -2.69 -2.45
C ASP A 60 -4.88 -4.21 -2.43
N TRP A 61 -3.63 -4.61 -2.24
CA TRP A 61 -3.21 -6.02 -2.37
C TRP A 61 -3.87 -6.93 -1.35
N ALA A 62 -4.29 -6.41 -0.21
CA ALA A 62 -5.08 -7.17 0.76
C ALA A 62 -6.42 -7.63 0.20
N ASN A 63 -7.02 -6.88 -0.74
CA ASN A 63 -8.26 -7.27 -1.38
C ASN A 63 -8.11 -8.40 -2.43
N SER A 64 -6.89 -8.77 -2.81
CA SER A 64 -6.66 -9.89 -3.73
C SER A 64 -7.17 -11.23 -3.20
N PHE A 65 -7.34 -11.33 -1.88
CA PHE A 65 -7.87 -12.51 -1.21
C PHE A 65 -9.41 -12.58 -1.21
N SER A 66 -10.11 -11.55 -1.70
CA SER A 66 -11.57 -11.45 -1.61
C SER A 66 -12.33 -12.47 -2.46
N THR A 67 -11.73 -12.93 -3.54
CA THR A 67 -12.39 -13.85 -4.48
C THR A 67 -11.40 -14.81 -5.13
N LYS A 68 -11.85 -16.02 -5.40
CA LYS A 68 -11.09 -17.01 -6.18
C LYS A 68 -10.84 -16.61 -7.64
N LYS A 69 -11.58 -15.60 -8.14
CA LYS A 69 -11.42 -15.07 -9.51
C LYS A 69 -10.43 -13.92 -9.59
N SER A 70 -9.83 -13.50 -8.46
CA SER A 70 -8.75 -12.52 -8.48
C SER A 70 -7.52 -13.07 -9.21
N PRO A 71 -6.60 -12.21 -9.68
CA PRO A 71 -5.33 -12.67 -10.24
C PRO A 71 -4.55 -13.59 -9.30
N LEU A 72 -4.64 -13.37 -7.98
CA LEU A 72 -4.08 -14.26 -6.96
C LEU A 72 -4.78 -15.61 -6.95
N GLY A 73 -6.12 -15.63 -6.98
CA GLY A 73 -6.90 -16.87 -7.01
C GLY A 73 -6.60 -17.70 -8.26
N VAL A 74 -6.57 -17.06 -9.43
CA VAL A 74 -6.18 -17.72 -10.69
C VAL A 74 -4.76 -18.27 -10.60
N ARG A 75 -3.81 -17.51 -10.02
CA ARG A 75 -2.44 -17.99 -9.82
C ARG A 75 -2.36 -19.23 -8.93
N PHE A 76 -3.19 -19.32 -7.89
CA PHE A 76 -3.26 -20.54 -7.06
C PHE A 76 -3.79 -21.73 -7.86
N GLU A 77 -4.78 -21.52 -8.72
CA GLU A 77 -5.31 -22.55 -9.62
C GLU A 77 -4.24 -23.06 -10.59
N ASP A 78 -3.53 -22.14 -11.25
CA ASP A 78 -2.40 -22.45 -12.14
C ASP A 78 -1.29 -23.26 -11.46
N ASN A 79 -1.10 -23.03 -10.16
CA ASN A 79 -0.11 -23.74 -9.35
C ASN A 79 -0.67 -25.00 -8.66
N TYR A 80 -1.89 -25.43 -8.99
CA TYR A 80 -2.57 -26.57 -8.37
C TYR A 80 -2.79 -26.42 -6.84
N VAL A 81 -2.82 -25.18 -6.32
CA VAL A 81 -3.14 -24.88 -4.92
C VAL A 81 -4.67 -24.79 -4.76
N SER A 82 -5.31 -25.89 -4.52
CA SER A 82 -6.77 -25.97 -4.47
C SER A 82 -7.40 -25.42 -3.19
N THR A 83 -6.64 -25.30 -2.09
CA THR A 83 -7.15 -24.89 -0.77
C THR A 83 -7.86 -23.55 -0.81
N PHE A 84 -7.32 -22.57 -1.53
CA PHE A 84 -7.94 -21.24 -1.66
C PHE A 84 -9.29 -21.31 -2.39
N HIS A 85 -9.45 -22.15 -3.40
CA HIS A 85 -10.68 -22.31 -4.18
C HIS A 85 -11.81 -22.95 -3.41
N PHE A 86 -11.50 -23.90 -2.53
CA PHE A 86 -12.49 -24.61 -1.72
C PHE A 86 -12.75 -23.95 -0.37
N GLU A 87 -11.99 -22.90 -0.02
CA GLU A 87 -12.19 -22.23 1.24
C GLU A 87 -13.48 -21.42 1.26
N LYS A 88 -14.11 -21.36 2.43
CA LYS A 88 -15.30 -20.54 2.66
C LYS A 88 -14.97 -19.06 2.54
N ASP A 89 -15.88 -18.25 1.99
CA ASP A 89 -15.72 -16.81 1.87
C ASP A 89 -15.47 -16.13 3.22
N THR A 90 -15.98 -16.70 4.32
CA THR A 90 -15.74 -16.20 5.68
C THR A 90 -14.30 -16.25 6.12
N LYS A 91 -13.46 -17.10 5.51
CA LYS A 91 -12.02 -17.23 5.78
C LYS A 91 -11.12 -16.47 4.81
N ARG A 92 -11.73 -15.90 3.76
CA ARG A 92 -11.02 -15.03 2.82
C ARG A 92 -10.89 -13.64 3.41
N GLY A 93 -9.80 -12.97 3.06
CA GLY A 93 -9.62 -11.56 3.39
C GLY A 93 -10.24 -10.66 2.35
N ASN A 94 -10.62 -9.46 2.75
CA ASN A 94 -11.09 -8.43 1.82
C ASN A 94 -10.94 -7.04 2.42
N THR A 95 -10.91 -6.03 1.56
CA THR A 95 -10.98 -4.62 1.93
C THR A 95 -12.34 -4.06 1.55
N THR A 96 -13.02 -3.44 2.49
CA THR A 96 -14.29 -2.74 2.26
C THR A 96 -14.08 -1.26 2.47
N LEU A 97 -14.05 -0.49 1.37
CA LEU A 97 -13.96 0.97 1.42
C LEU A 97 -15.27 1.54 2.01
N LYS A 98 -15.15 2.49 2.91
CA LYS A 98 -16.26 3.22 3.53
C LYS A 98 -16.38 4.62 2.96
N THR A 99 -15.29 5.38 2.99
CA THR A 99 -15.22 6.73 2.43
C THR A 99 -13.84 7.00 1.85
N VAL A 100 -13.80 7.83 0.81
CA VAL A 100 -12.57 8.40 0.25
C VAL A 100 -12.82 9.90 0.10
N LEU A 101 -12.00 10.71 0.79
CA LEU A 101 -12.19 12.16 0.89
C LEU A 101 -10.89 12.88 0.52
N ASP A 102 -11.00 14.11 0.05
CA ASP A 102 -9.86 15.03 0.00
C ASP A 102 -9.57 15.65 1.40
N ASP A 103 -8.55 16.49 1.52
CA ASP A 103 -8.18 17.14 2.78
C ASP A 103 -9.18 18.21 3.22
N THR A 104 -10.09 18.62 2.34
CA THR A 104 -11.16 19.57 2.67
C THR A 104 -12.44 18.86 3.10
N GLY A 105 -12.45 17.52 3.04
CA GLY A 105 -13.60 16.69 3.44
C GLY A 105 -14.60 16.42 2.31
N ASN A 106 -14.30 16.79 1.07
CA ASN A 106 -15.17 16.46 -0.07
C ASN A 106 -15.00 14.99 -0.46
N ILE A 107 -16.11 14.36 -0.83
CA ILE A 107 -16.11 12.97 -1.30
C ILE A 107 -15.45 12.91 -2.67
N LEU A 108 -14.45 12.02 -2.79
CA LEU A 108 -13.80 11.68 -4.05
C LEU A 108 -14.43 10.42 -4.66
N VAL A 109 -14.57 10.42 -5.98
CA VAL A 109 -15.01 9.23 -6.72
C VAL A 109 -13.85 8.22 -6.71
N CYS A 110 -14.06 7.12 -6.00
CA CYS A 110 -13.11 6.02 -5.94
C CYS A 110 -13.78 4.72 -6.34
N ASN A 111 -13.21 4.01 -7.30
CA ASN A 111 -13.72 2.72 -7.75
C ASN A 111 -12.58 1.72 -7.90
N ARG A 112 -12.94 0.44 -8.04
CA ARG A 112 -12.00 -0.61 -8.44
C ARG A 112 -11.86 -0.64 -9.95
N GLY A 113 -10.64 -0.91 -10.40
CA GLY A 113 -10.35 -1.15 -11.82
C GLY A 113 -10.88 -2.52 -12.29
N SER A 114 -10.33 -3.02 -13.38
CA SER A 114 -10.62 -4.37 -13.89
C SER A 114 -10.22 -5.45 -12.87
N GLU A 115 -9.17 -5.18 -12.10
CA GLU A 115 -8.67 -6.07 -11.07
C GLU A 115 -9.18 -5.65 -9.69
N VAL A 116 -9.53 -6.63 -8.86
CA VAL A 116 -10.15 -6.40 -7.53
C VAL A 116 -9.24 -5.67 -6.54
N ASP A 117 -7.94 -5.69 -6.76
CA ASP A 117 -6.90 -5.12 -5.91
C ASP A 117 -6.24 -3.84 -6.50
N ILE A 118 -6.89 -3.26 -7.51
CA ILE A 118 -6.51 -1.95 -8.07
C ILE A 118 -7.64 -0.97 -7.85
N LEU A 119 -7.32 0.17 -7.24
CA LEU A 119 -8.23 1.30 -7.04
C LEU A 119 -7.83 2.46 -7.96
N TYR A 120 -8.81 3.26 -8.35
CA TYR A 120 -8.56 4.57 -8.95
C TYR A 120 -9.42 5.63 -8.29
N VAL A 121 -8.84 6.81 -8.12
CA VAL A 121 -9.46 7.99 -7.54
C VAL A 121 -9.46 9.09 -8.58
N LEU A 122 -10.64 9.60 -8.94
CA LEU A 122 -10.78 10.74 -9.83
C LEU A 122 -10.61 12.03 -9.02
N LEU A 123 -9.71 12.89 -9.48
CA LEU A 123 -9.49 14.20 -8.87
C LEU A 123 -10.49 15.22 -9.46
N PRO A 124 -11.06 16.11 -8.63
CA PRO A 124 -11.94 17.17 -9.11
C PRO A 124 -11.25 18.13 -10.08
N GLU A 125 -9.96 18.39 -9.82
CA GLU A 125 -9.07 19.20 -10.65
C GLU A 125 -7.77 18.43 -10.91
N PRO A 126 -7.19 18.50 -12.13
CA PRO A 126 -5.95 17.84 -12.42
C PRO A 126 -4.79 18.28 -11.52
N LEU A 127 -4.10 17.35 -10.91
CA LEU A 127 -2.93 17.58 -10.05
C LEU A 127 -1.73 17.91 -10.94
N LYS A 128 -1.27 19.15 -10.88
CA LYS A 128 -0.13 19.63 -11.68
C LYS A 128 1.18 19.01 -11.19
N ASP A 129 2.14 18.91 -12.09
CA ASP A 129 3.50 18.51 -11.73
C ASP A 129 4.09 19.45 -10.66
N GLY A 130 4.83 18.90 -9.71
CA GLY A 130 5.41 19.62 -8.57
C GLY A 130 4.42 19.99 -7.48
N THR A 131 3.16 19.55 -7.53
CA THR A 131 2.16 19.77 -6.48
C THR A 131 1.75 18.48 -5.81
N SER A 132 1.06 18.59 -4.66
CA SER A 132 0.59 17.45 -3.89
C SER A 132 -0.91 17.50 -3.61
N VAL A 133 -1.49 16.35 -3.32
CA VAL A 133 -2.88 16.19 -2.87
C VAL A 133 -2.95 15.17 -1.74
N GLY A 134 -3.73 15.47 -0.71
CA GLY A 134 -4.06 14.54 0.36
C GLY A 134 -5.34 13.77 0.05
N ILE A 135 -5.29 12.45 0.28
CA ILE A 135 -6.44 11.56 0.11
C ILE A 135 -6.62 10.75 1.40
N ASN A 136 -7.82 10.85 1.95
CA ASN A 136 -8.22 10.20 3.19
C ASN A 136 -9.09 8.98 2.88
N PHE A 137 -8.58 7.79 3.16
CA PHE A 137 -9.29 6.53 3.04
C PHE A 137 -9.80 6.08 4.41
N ARG A 138 -11.06 5.66 4.49
CA ARG A 138 -11.59 4.89 5.60
C ARG A 138 -12.07 3.54 5.08
N TYR A 139 -11.59 2.47 5.67
CA TYR A 139 -11.95 1.12 5.25
C TYR A 139 -11.85 0.13 6.38
N THR A 140 -12.46 -1.02 6.18
CA THR A 140 -12.23 -2.20 7.00
C THR A 140 -11.46 -3.23 6.20
N LEU A 141 -10.47 -3.84 6.83
CA LEU A 141 -9.68 -4.90 6.26
C LEU A 141 -9.89 -6.17 7.06
N LYS A 142 -10.59 -7.14 6.49
CA LYS A 142 -10.64 -8.48 7.01
C LYS A 142 -9.39 -9.24 6.60
N VAL A 143 -8.61 -9.68 7.57
CA VAL A 143 -7.37 -10.41 7.32
C VAL A 143 -7.67 -11.84 6.91
N ALA A 144 -7.06 -12.32 5.83
CA ALA A 144 -7.16 -13.70 5.39
C ALA A 144 -6.41 -14.64 6.34
N GLN A 145 -6.68 -15.96 6.26
CA GLN A 145 -5.81 -16.94 6.90
C GLN A 145 -4.47 -17.05 6.17
N ASP A 146 -3.38 -17.29 6.90
CA ASP A 146 -2.01 -17.37 6.36
C ASP A 146 -1.69 -18.69 5.63
N THR A 147 -2.67 -19.58 5.53
CA THR A 147 -2.53 -20.86 4.83
C THR A 147 -2.22 -20.72 3.34
N TYR A 148 -2.42 -19.53 2.78
CA TYR A 148 -2.26 -19.29 1.34
C TYR A 148 -0.94 -18.63 0.98
N THR A 149 -0.50 -17.69 1.82
CA THR A 149 0.71 -16.88 1.58
C THR A 149 1.37 -16.51 2.90
N ARG A 150 2.44 -15.67 2.83
CA ARG A 150 3.07 -15.07 4.03
C ARG A 150 2.28 -13.88 4.61
N TYR A 151 1.08 -13.61 4.11
CA TYR A 151 0.15 -12.61 4.63
C TYR A 151 -1.04 -13.33 5.24
N GLY A 152 -1.45 -12.89 6.40
CA GLY A 152 -2.65 -13.43 7.03
C GLY A 152 -2.53 -13.62 8.54
N VAL A 153 -3.56 -14.21 9.13
CA VAL A 153 -3.57 -14.64 10.52
C VAL A 153 -3.36 -16.15 10.58
N ASP A 154 -2.45 -16.59 11.44
CA ASP A 154 -2.18 -18.02 11.62
C ASP A 154 -3.15 -18.65 12.64
N LYS A 155 -3.01 -19.97 12.84
CA LYS A 155 -3.85 -20.75 13.77
C LYS A 155 -3.66 -20.37 15.24
N ASP A 156 -2.56 -19.73 15.59
CA ASP A 156 -2.19 -19.32 16.94
C ASP A 156 -2.55 -17.85 17.21
N GLY A 157 -3.20 -17.17 16.23
CA GLY A 157 -3.63 -15.78 16.34
C GLY A 157 -2.55 -14.75 16.00
N ASN A 158 -1.41 -15.15 15.44
CA ASN A 158 -0.38 -14.19 15.02
C ASN A 158 -0.70 -13.61 13.65
N TYR A 159 -0.53 -12.31 13.51
CA TYR A 159 -0.80 -11.58 12.26
C TYR A 159 0.49 -11.29 11.52
N LYS A 160 0.51 -11.61 10.23
CA LYS A 160 1.60 -11.31 9.28
C LYS A 160 1.06 -10.31 8.26
N LEU A 161 1.31 -9.03 8.50
CA LEU A 161 0.73 -7.93 7.72
C LEU A 161 1.77 -7.39 6.72
N ARG A 162 1.70 -7.85 5.47
CA ARG A 162 2.54 -7.40 4.37
C ARG A 162 1.66 -6.74 3.31
N TYR A 163 1.99 -5.51 2.91
CA TYR A 163 1.21 -4.74 1.91
C TYR A 163 -0.30 -4.70 2.22
N TRP A 164 -0.62 -4.53 3.51
CA TRP A 164 -1.99 -4.56 4.01
C TRP A 164 -2.75 -3.23 3.85
N TYR A 165 -2.04 -2.19 3.48
CA TYR A 165 -2.54 -0.82 3.33
C TYR A 165 -2.73 -0.47 1.84
N VAL A 166 -3.51 0.57 1.57
CA VAL A 166 -3.68 1.14 0.24
C VAL A 166 -2.42 1.92 -0.14
N SER A 167 -1.77 1.53 -1.22
CA SER A 167 -0.49 2.10 -1.65
C SER A 167 -0.59 2.80 -3.00
N PRO A 168 -0.06 4.02 -3.17
CA PRO A 168 0.01 4.67 -4.47
C PRO A 168 0.73 3.80 -5.51
N ALA A 169 0.14 3.68 -6.69
CA ALA A 169 0.81 3.06 -7.81
C ALA A 169 1.91 4.00 -8.36
N VAL A 170 2.94 3.42 -8.93
CA VAL A 170 4.02 4.19 -9.55
C VAL A 170 3.59 4.64 -10.95
N TYR A 171 3.79 5.93 -11.24
CA TYR A 171 3.70 6.48 -12.59
C TYR A 171 5.12 6.59 -13.19
N ASP A 172 5.30 5.93 -14.34
CA ASP A 172 6.52 5.97 -15.15
C ASP A 172 6.08 5.96 -16.60
N GLN A 173 5.86 7.16 -17.17
CA GLN A 173 5.22 7.41 -18.48
C GLN A 173 3.80 6.84 -18.59
N LYS A 174 3.47 5.85 -17.79
CA LYS A 174 2.15 5.24 -17.57
C LYS A 174 2.07 4.68 -16.16
N TRP A 175 0.87 4.46 -15.69
CA TRP A 175 0.63 3.80 -14.41
C TRP A 175 1.12 2.35 -14.44
N ARG A 176 1.89 1.96 -13.44
CA ARG A 176 2.37 0.60 -13.22
C ARG A 176 1.41 -0.11 -12.28
N LEU A 177 0.42 -0.77 -12.87
CA LEU A 177 -0.65 -1.45 -12.14
C LEU A 177 -0.36 -2.95 -12.11
N TYR A 178 -0.02 -3.44 -10.92
CA TYR A 178 0.34 -4.85 -10.70
C TYR A 178 -0.56 -5.45 -9.64
N SER A 179 -1.39 -6.40 -10.04
CA SER A 179 -2.15 -7.21 -9.09
C SER A 179 -1.25 -8.14 -8.30
N ASN A 180 -1.64 -8.39 -7.06
CA ASN A 180 -1.00 -9.38 -6.22
C ASN A 180 -1.16 -10.79 -6.82
N LYS A 181 -0.05 -11.43 -7.16
CA LYS A 181 0.03 -12.83 -7.59
C LYS A 181 0.89 -13.67 -6.67
N ASN A 182 1.31 -13.10 -5.52
CA ASN A 182 2.25 -13.72 -4.58
C ASN A 182 3.55 -14.23 -5.23
N SER A 183 4.00 -13.57 -6.29
CA SER A 183 5.21 -13.93 -7.03
C SER A 183 6.33 -12.91 -6.92
N ASN A 184 5.98 -11.65 -6.72
CA ASN A 184 6.89 -10.52 -6.64
C ASN A 184 6.50 -9.59 -5.50
N ASP A 185 7.41 -8.70 -5.14
CA ASP A 185 7.12 -7.61 -4.22
C ASP A 185 6.33 -6.50 -4.91
N LEU A 186 5.57 -5.75 -4.12
CA LEU A 186 4.88 -4.58 -4.61
C LEU A 186 5.90 -3.52 -5.05
N TYR A 187 5.80 -3.10 -6.30
CA TYR A 187 6.63 -2.02 -6.81
C TYR A 187 6.14 -0.69 -6.26
N GLN A 188 6.92 -0.10 -5.38
CA GLN A 188 6.63 1.16 -4.71
C GLN A 188 7.82 2.11 -4.86
N ARG A 189 7.55 3.41 -4.83
CA ARG A 189 8.60 4.40 -4.61
C ARG A 189 8.90 4.54 -3.14
N ALA A 190 10.04 5.18 -2.81
CA ALA A 190 10.37 5.52 -1.43
C ALA A 190 9.22 6.30 -0.79
N THR A 191 8.68 5.79 0.30
CA THR A 191 7.50 6.30 0.98
C THR A 191 7.79 6.43 2.46
N ARG A 192 7.40 7.57 3.06
CA ARG A 192 7.46 7.77 4.50
C ARG A 192 6.19 7.18 5.13
N PHE A 193 6.36 6.37 6.15
CA PHE A 193 5.27 5.79 6.92
C PHE A 193 5.22 6.35 8.33
N ASN A 194 4.01 6.70 8.78
CA ASN A 194 3.66 6.94 10.16
C ASN A 194 2.48 6.04 10.49
N ILE A 195 2.67 5.06 11.36
CA ILE A 195 1.65 4.05 11.64
C ILE A 195 1.37 4.01 13.14
N THR A 196 0.12 4.21 13.50
CA THR A 196 -0.41 4.00 14.85
C THR A 196 -1.27 2.75 14.85
N LEU A 197 -0.97 1.81 15.75
CA LEU A 197 -1.73 0.58 15.90
C LEU A 197 -2.34 0.54 17.32
N ASP A 198 -3.66 0.44 17.37
CA ASP A 198 -4.40 0.13 18.61
C ASP A 198 -4.67 -1.38 18.62
N LEU A 199 -3.97 -2.08 19.51
CA LEU A 199 -3.95 -3.53 19.60
C LEU A 199 -4.35 -3.99 20.99
N PRO A 200 -5.00 -5.17 21.15
CA PRO A 200 -5.16 -5.83 22.45
C PRO A 200 -3.82 -6.01 23.16
N GLN A 201 -3.83 -5.97 24.49
CA GLN A 201 -2.60 -5.93 25.34
C GLN A 201 -1.66 -7.13 25.15
N GLU A 202 -2.19 -8.27 24.71
CA GLU A 202 -1.43 -9.49 24.48
C GLU A 202 -0.56 -9.47 23.23
N PHE A 203 -0.79 -8.51 22.31
CA PHE A 203 -0.03 -8.42 21.06
C PHE A 203 1.29 -7.69 21.24
N GLN A 204 2.31 -8.21 20.59
CA GLN A 204 3.61 -7.56 20.41
C GLN A 204 3.85 -7.27 18.95
N VAL A 205 4.35 -6.07 18.66
CA VAL A 205 4.66 -5.66 17.28
C VAL A 205 6.12 -5.95 16.99
N ASN A 206 6.36 -6.62 15.85
CA ASN A 206 7.68 -6.78 15.26
C ASN A 206 7.66 -6.16 13.86
N THR A 207 8.52 -5.19 13.61
CA THR A 207 8.57 -4.41 12.36
C THR A 207 9.99 -3.96 12.07
N GLU A 208 10.27 -3.67 10.80
CA GLU A 208 11.51 -3.01 10.36
C GLU A 208 11.44 -1.46 10.51
N LEU A 209 10.29 -0.91 10.89
CA LEU A 209 10.13 0.51 11.19
C LEU A 209 10.58 0.81 12.61
N ASP A 210 11.03 2.04 12.86
CA ASP A 210 11.32 2.51 14.21
C ASP A 210 10.04 2.54 15.04
N ILE A 211 10.08 1.94 16.24
CA ILE A 211 8.98 1.97 17.22
C ILE A 211 9.26 3.12 18.18
N ILE A 212 8.31 4.04 18.31
CA ILE A 212 8.39 5.22 19.18
C ILE A 212 7.35 5.19 20.29
#